data_44d75059633f17616bb0664bdba254d1
#
_entry.id   44d75059633f17616bb0664bdba254d1
#
_cell.length_a   1.000
_cell.length_b   1.000
_cell.length_c   1.000
_cell.angle_alpha   90.00
_cell.angle_beta   90.00
_cell.angle_gamma   90.00
#
_symmetry.space_group_name_H-M   'P 1'
#
loop_
_entity.id
_entity.type
_entity.pdbx_description
1 polymer ?
#
loop_
_entity_poly.entity_id
_entity_poly.type
_entity_poly.pdbx_seq_one_letter_code
_entity_poly.pdbx_strand_id
1 'polypeptide(L)'
;MPEETIYGWLVTVEQPDGSAPKVYNVAIREERLAIAAVKRVARDPDKAVIKIKSKLTKQLFEALKMQSGDVMLGARKKRHRDVD
;
A
#
# COMPACT_ATOMS: atom_id res chain seq x y z
N MET A 1 12.10 24.10 9.57
CA MET A 1 12.12 22.71 9.43
C MET A 1 11.48 22.30 8.16
N PRO A 2 12.13 21.50 7.37
CA PRO A 2 11.52 21.09 6.14
C PRO A 2 10.37 20.15 6.45
N GLU A 3 9.29 20.32 5.75
CA GLU A 3 8.18 19.44 5.91
C GLU A 3 8.44 18.18 5.15
N GLU A 4 8.17 17.06 5.79
CA GLU A 4 8.30 15.80 5.13
C GLU A 4 7.18 15.64 4.15
N THR A 5 7.49 15.40 2.93
CA THR A 5 6.48 15.11 1.91
C THR A 5 6.07 13.65 2.05
N ILE A 6 4.80 13.44 2.23
CA ILE A 6 4.27 12.08 2.33
C ILE A 6 3.83 11.65 0.95
N TYR A 7 4.45 10.61 0.43
CA TYR A 7 4.11 10.07 -0.87
C TYR A 7 3.05 8.99 -0.79
N GLY A 8 2.87 8.45 0.40
CA GLY A 8 1.89 7.41 0.62
C GLY A 8 2.20 6.65 1.89
N TRP A 9 1.76 5.41 1.95
CA TRP A 9 1.89 4.62 3.16
C TRP A 9 2.22 3.18 2.83
N LEU A 10 2.93 2.52 3.75
CA LEU A 10 3.09 1.08 3.71
C LEU A 10 2.00 0.51 4.59
N VAL A 11 1.20 -0.35 4.04
CA VAL A 11 0.04 -0.90 4.73
C VAL A 11 0.19 -2.41 4.84
N THR A 12 0.05 -2.95 6.04
CA THR A 12 0.14 -4.39 6.23
C THR A 12 -1.25 -4.99 6.29
N VAL A 13 -1.38 -6.17 5.73
CA VAL A 13 -2.63 -6.92 5.74
C VAL A 13 -2.35 -8.30 6.32
N GLU A 14 -2.98 -8.60 7.46
CA GLU A 14 -2.85 -9.90 8.10
C GLU A 14 -4.14 -10.66 7.92
N GLN A 15 -4.04 -11.86 7.40
CA GLN A 15 -5.19 -12.70 7.16
C GLN A 15 -5.43 -13.62 8.36
N PRO A 16 -6.69 -13.94 8.67
CA PRO A 16 -6.98 -14.79 9.82
C PRO A 16 -6.59 -16.25 9.62
N ASP A 17 -6.27 -16.63 8.39
CA ASP A 17 -5.91 -18.02 8.13
C ASP A 17 -4.48 -18.36 8.50
N GLY A 18 -3.75 -17.42 9.09
CA GLY A 18 -2.39 -17.68 9.52
C GLY A 18 -1.34 -17.50 8.45
N SER A 19 -1.71 -17.06 7.26
CA SER A 19 -0.73 -16.84 6.22
C SER A 19 0.14 -15.64 6.58
N ALA A 20 1.30 -15.54 5.97
CA ALA A 20 2.24 -14.46 6.25
C ALA A 20 1.60 -13.10 5.91
N PRO A 21 1.85 -12.09 6.72
CA PRO A 21 1.32 -10.76 6.43
C PRO A 21 1.86 -10.22 5.11
N LYS A 22 1.04 -9.48 4.41
CA LYS A 22 1.45 -8.85 3.17
C LYS A 22 1.62 -7.36 3.39
N VAL A 23 2.61 -6.78 2.71
CA VAL A 23 2.87 -5.36 2.81
C VAL A 23 2.57 -4.73 1.46
N TYR A 24 1.70 -3.72 1.46
CA TYR A 24 1.36 -3.00 0.26
C TYR A 24 1.99 -1.62 0.29
N ASN A 25 2.56 -1.21 -0.83
CA ASN A 25 3.05 0.15 -1.00
C ASN A 25 1.95 0.93 -1.70
N VAL A 26 1.43 1.93 -1.02
CA VAL A 26 0.27 2.66 -1.50
C VAL A 26 0.63 4.12 -1.72
N ALA A 27 0.55 4.58 -2.94
CA ALA A 27 0.89 5.96 -3.28
C ALA A 27 -0.32 6.88 -3.14
N ILE A 28 -0.93 6.86 -1.98
CA ILE A 28 -2.07 7.69 -1.64
C ILE A 28 -1.75 8.39 -0.33
N ARG A 29 -1.82 9.69 -0.33
CA ARG A 29 -1.36 10.50 0.81
C ARG A 29 -2.27 10.43 2.03
N GLU A 30 -3.55 10.26 1.82
CA GLU A 30 -4.49 10.20 2.92
C GLU A 30 -4.61 8.80 3.45
N GLU A 31 -4.44 8.61 4.76
CA GLU A 31 -4.47 7.29 5.36
C GLU A 31 -5.77 6.54 5.09
N ARG A 32 -6.88 7.22 5.23
CA ARG A 32 -8.17 6.59 5.01
C ARG A 32 -8.32 6.06 3.61
N LEU A 33 -7.88 6.87 2.65
CA LEU A 33 -7.96 6.47 1.24
C LEU A 33 -6.98 5.36 0.93
N ALA A 34 -5.80 5.38 1.58
CA ALA A 34 -4.83 4.31 1.39
C ALA A 34 -5.38 2.99 1.89
N ILE A 35 -6.00 3.00 3.07
CA ILE A 35 -6.60 1.79 3.62
C ILE A 35 -7.75 1.31 2.74
N ALA A 36 -8.57 2.23 2.26
CA ALA A 36 -9.68 1.86 1.39
C ALA A 36 -9.18 1.23 0.09
N ALA A 37 -8.09 1.76 -0.46
CA ALA A 37 -7.51 1.20 -1.68
C ALA A 37 -6.99 -0.21 -1.44
N VAL A 38 -6.37 -0.45 -0.29
CA VAL A 38 -5.87 -1.79 0.05
C VAL A 38 -7.04 -2.75 0.24
N LYS A 39 -8.13 -2.29 0.83
CA LYS A 39 -9.31 -3.13 0.99
C LYS A 39 -9.89 -3.58 -0.34
N ARG A 40 -9.74 -2.77 -1.37
CA ARG A 40 -10.24 -3.15 -2.69
C ARG A 40 -9.45 -4.27 -3.32
N VAL A 41 -8.15 -4.36 -3.03
CA VAL A 41 -7.31 -5.38 -3.62
C VAL A 41 -7.05 -6.56 -2.70
N ALA A 42 -7.35 -6.42 -1.41
CA ALA A 42 -7.12 -7.50 -0.47
C ALA A 42 -8.20 -8.56 -0.59
N ARG A 43 -7.78 -9.81 -0.35
CA ARG A 43 -8.74 -10.90 -0.29
C ARG A 43 -9.37 -10.86 1.08
N ASP A 44 -10.68 -11.02 1.18
CA ASP A 44 -11.42 -11.02 2.45
C ASP A 44 -11.08 -9.82 3.32
N PRO A 45 -11.24 -8.59 2.82
CA PRO A 45 -10.83 -7.42 3.59
C PRO A 45 -11.59 -7.26 4.90
N ASP A 46 -12.81 -7.81 4.98
CA ASP A 46 -13.59 -7.71 6.20
C ASP A 46 -13.00 -8.54 7.32
N LYS A 47 -12.28 -9.60 7.00
CA LYS A 47 -11.68 -10.46 7.99
C LYS A 47 -10.21 -10.15 8.20
N ALA A 48 -9.60 -9.40 7.31
CA ALA A 48 -8.20 -9.08 7.41
C ALA A 48 -7.96 -7.94 8.38
N VAL A 49 -6.81 -7.95 9.03
CA VAL A 49 -6.39 -6.84 9.87
C VAL A 49 -5.49 -5.96 9.03
N ILE A 50 -5.95 -4.74 8.74
CA ILE A 50 -5.23 -3.82 7.87
C ILE A 50 -4.72 -2.67 8.72
N LYS A 51 -3.41 -2.48 8.70
CA LYS A 51 -2.75 -1.46 9.53
C LYS A 51 -1.75 -0.67 8.71
N ILE A 52 -1.60 0.59 9.08
CA ILE A 52 -0.55 1.42 8.52
C ILE A 52 0.76 1.03 9.22
N LYS A 53 1.76 0.67 8.44
CA LYS A 53 3.04 0.27 8.98
C LYS A 53 3.98 1.48 9.09
N SER A 54 4.10 2.23 8.03
CA SER A 54 5.00 3.39 8.00
C SER A 54 4.68 4.23 6.78
N LYS A 55 5.39 5.34 6.64
CA LYS A 55 5.22 6.21 5.50
C LYS A 55 5.95 5.65 4.29
N LEU A 56 5.39 5.86 3.12
CA LEU A 56 6.06 5.52 1.88
C LEU A 56 7.09 6.61 1.59
N THR A 57 8.35 6.24 1.55
CA THR A 57 9.41 7.22 1.36
C THR A 57 9.54 7.61 -0.10
N LYS A 58 10.15 8.76 -0.34
CA LYS A 58 10.42 9.20 -1.69
C LYS A 58 11.29 8.18 -2.42
N GLN A 59 12.26 7.60 -1.72
CA GLN A 59 13.14 6.63 -2.32
C GLN A 59 12.38 5.41 -2.83
N LEU A 60 11.47 4.90 -2.03
CA LEU A 60 10.65 3.77 -2.47
C LEU A 60 9.72 4.16 -3.60
N PHE A 61 9.12 5.32 -3.48
CA PHE A 61 8.21 5.80 -4.51
C PHE A 61 8.91 5.86 -5.86
N GLU A 62 10.12 6.38 -5.88
CA GLU A 62 10.89 6.49 -7.12
C GLU A 62 11.48 5.15 -7.55
N ALA A 63 11.97 4.36 -6.61
CA ALA A 63 12.55 3.07 -6.93
C ALA A 63 11.54 2.13 -7.55
N LEU A 64 10.31 2.19 -7.08
CA LEU A 64 9.23 1.35 -7.59
C LEU A 64 8.53 1.97 -8.79
N LYS A 65 8.96 3.16 -9.18
CA LYS A 65 8.36 3.90 -10.28
C LYS A 65 6.85 4.05 -10.13
N MET A 66 6.45 4.35 -8.92
CA MET A 66 5.03 4.48 -8.59
C MET A 66 4.49 5.79 -9.11
N GLN A 67 3.20 5.81 -9.33
CA GLN A 67 2.48 7.03 -9.66
C GLN A 67 1.40 7.24 -8.62
N SER A 68 0.94 8.46 -8.52
CA SER A 68 -0.10 8.80 -7.57
C SER A 68 -1.29 7.87 -7.74
N GLY A 69 -1.72 7.26 -6.65
CA GLY A 69 -2.84 6.32 -6.67
C GLY A 69 -2.47 4.86 -6.87
N ASP A 70 -1.19 4.57 -7.09
CA ASP A 70 -0.77 3.18 -7.29
C ASP A 70 -0.81 2.40 -5.99
N VAL A 71 -1.16 1.12 -6.10
CA VAL A 71 -1.12 0.18 -5.00
C VAL A 71 -0.31 -1.02 -5.47
N MET A 72 0.81 -1.28 -4.79
CA MET A 72 1.70 -2.38 -5.18
C MET A 72 1.91 -3.32 -4.03
N LEU A 73 1.86 -4.61 -4.29
CA LEU A 73 2.11 -5.62 -3.29
C LEU A 73 3.62 -5.81 -3.16
N GLY A 74 4.16 -5.38 -2.04
CA GLY A 74 5.59 -5.49 -1.79
C GLY A 74 6.37 -4.67 -2.79
N ALA A 75 7.54 -5.17 -3.17
CA ALA A 75 8.40 -4.51 -4.14
C ALA A 75 8.22 -5.08 -5.54
N ARG A 76 7.18 -5.88 -5.76
CA ARG A 76 6.96 -6.48 -7.06
C ARG A 76 6.41 -5.45 -8.02
N LYS A 77 6.78 -5.59 -9.27
CA LYS A 77 6.32 -4.67 -10.28
C LYS A 77 4.90 -4.89 -10.71
N LYS A 78 4.27 -5.93 -10.24
CA LYS A 78 2.91 -6.19 -10.58
C LYS A 78 2.04 -5.15 -9.96
N ARG A 79 1.31 -4.40 -10.74
CA ARG A 79 0.39 -3.39 -10.27
C ARG A 79 -1.02 -3.91 -10.45
N HIS A 80 -1.87 -3.49 -9.54
CA HIS A 80 -3.27 -3.82 -9.67
C HIS A 80 -3.91 -2.80 -10.56
N ARG A 81 -3.59 -2.86 -11.86
CA ARG A 81 -4.28 -2.06 -12.81
C ARG A 81 -4.59 -2.93 -13.97
N ASP A 82 -5.66 -2.65 -14.62
CA ASP A 82 -6.14 -3.35 -15.65
C ASP A 82 -5.49 -3.03 -16.86
N VAL A 83 -4.46 -3.50 -17.18
CA VAL A 83 -3.82 -3.17 -18.34
C VAL A 83 -3.91 -4.21 -19.27
N ASP A 84 -4.21 -4.16 -20.10
CA ASP A 84 -4.14 -4.97 -21.03
C ASP A 84 -3.96 -5.33 -21.60
#